data_fc391678755d98ba29ea3562855774d8
#
_entry.id   fc391678755d98ba29ea3562855774d8
#
_cell.length_a   1.000
_cell.length_b   1.000
_cell.length_c   1.000
_cell.angle_alpha   90.00
_cell.angle_beta   90.00
_cell.angle_gamma   90.00
#
_symmetry.space_group_name_H-M   'P 1'
#
loop_
_entity.id
_entity.type
_entity.pdbx_description
1 polymer ?
#
loop_
_entity_poly.entity_id
_entity_poly.type
_entity_poly.pdbx_seq_one_letter_code
_entity_poly.pdbx_strand_id
1 'polypeptide(L)'
;VEGVDMSTGSLGQGISCAVGMALANKLDKNNHRIYTVLGDGECQEGQVWEATMSAAHYKLDNLCIIVDNNNLQIDGHVDEVMSVYPLDKKFEAFNCHVINVDGHDYDQLRAALKEARETKGMPTVIVAKTIKGKGVSFMEDQQGWHGVAPNEEQYHAAMKELEAE
;
A
#
# COMPACT_ATOMS: atom_id res chain seq x y z
N VAL A 1 1.93 -14.28 10.57
CA VAL A 1 3.15 -13.46 10.68
C VAL A 1 2.95 -12.51 11.85
N GLU A 2 3.90 -12.44 12.76
CA GLU A 2 3.83 -11.52 13.91
C GLU A 2 3.77 -10.06 13.40
N GLY A 3 2.85 -9.25 13.96
CA GLY A 3 2.64 -7.86 13.55
C GLY A 3 1.68 -7.67 12.37
N VAL A 4 1.12 -8.76 11.83
CA VAL A 4 0.06 -8.70 10.82
C VAL A 4 -1.25 -9.18 11.45
N ASP A 5 -2.17 -8.24 11.68
CA ASP A 5 -3.47 -8.54 12.33
C ASP A 5 -4.47 -9.14 11.34
N MET A 6 -4.40 -8.72 10.07
CA MET A 6 -5.32 -9.17 9.03
C MET A 6 -4.67 -9.11 7.66
N SER A 7 -4.90 -10.14 6.85
CA SER A 7 -4.59 -10.14 5.42
C SER A 7 -5.80 -10.64 4.63
N THR A 8 -5.99 -10.10 3.42
CA THR A 8 -7.14 -10.45 2.58
C THR A 8 -6.80 -10.32 1.09
N GLY A 9 -7.34 -11.22 0.29
CA GLY A 9 -7.33 -11.13 -1.17
C GLY A 9 -8.61 -10.52 -1.74
N SER A 10 -9.60 -10.20 -0.89
CA SER A 10 -10.80 -9.46 -1.29
C SER A 10 -10.46 -7.99 -1.39
N LEU A 11 -10.14 -7.52 -2.60
CA LEU A 11 -9.67 -6.16 -2.86
C LEU A 11 -10.65 -5.12 -2.33
N GLY A 12 -10.11 -4.06 -1.70
CA GLY A 12 -10.88 -2.97 -1.09
C GLY A 12 -11.45 -3.27 0.30
N GLN A 13 -11.44 -4.53 0.78
CA GLN A 13 -12.01 -4.88 2.09
C GLN A 13 -11.06 -4.53 3.25
N GLY A 14 -9.76 -4.74 3.06
CA GLY A 14 -8.75 -4.51 4.10
C GLY A 14 -8.75 -3.07 4.63
N ILE A 15 -8.86 -2.09 3.75
CA ILE A 15 -8.89 -0.68 4.15
C ILE A 15 -10.14 -0.35 4.99
N SER A 16 -11.29 -0.93 4.68
CA SER A 16 -12.51 -0.72 5.47
C SER A 16 -12.37 -1.27 6.88
N CYS A 17 -11.75 -2.45 7.03
CA CYS A 17 -11.41 -3.01 8.33
C CYS A 17 -10.42 -2.09 9.09
N ALA A 18 -9.39 -1.59 8.41
CA ALA A 18 -8.42 -0.67 8.99
C ALA A 18 -9.06 0.64 9.49
N VAL A 19 -10.02 1.20 8.74
CA VAL A 19 -10.83 2.35 9.17
C VAL A 19 -11.61 2.03 10.43
N GLY A 20 -12.26 0.87 10.50
CA GLY A 20 -12.98 0.41 11.69
C GLY A 20 -12.07 0.28 12.91
N MET A 21 -10.90 -0.35 12.75
CA MET A 21 -9.90 -0.49 13.81
C MET A 21 -9.36 0.87 14.28
N ALA A 22 -9.06 1.79 13.34
CA ALA A 22 -8.58 3.12 13.69
C ALA A 22 -9.63 3.94 14.44
N LEU A 23 -10.90 3.82 14.04
CA LEU A 23 -12.02 4.46 14.73
C LEU A 23 -12.23 3.89 16.14
N ALA A 24 -12.21 2.57 16.30
CA ALA A 24 -12.30 1.90 17.59
C ALA A 24 -11.19 2.38 18.54
N ASN A 25 -9.95 2.45 18.07
CA ASN A 25 -8.82 2.96 18.85
C ASN A 25 -9.02 4.42 19.34
N LYS A 26 -9.65 5.27 18.52
CA LYS A 26 -10.00 6.63 18.92
C LYS A 26 -11.11 6.66 19.97
N LEU A 27 -12.13 5.81 19.84
CA LEU A 27 -13.22 5.69 20.81
C LEU A 27 -12.71 5.19 22.16
N ASP A 28 -11.83 4.22 22.15
CA ASP A 28 -11.18 3.66 23.34
C ASP A 28 -10.09 4.57 23.93
N LYS A 29 -9.79 5.69 23.26
CA LYS A 29 -8.76 6.66 23.67
C LYS A 29 -7.38 6.04 23.84
N ASN A 30 -7.06 5.01 23.07
CA ASN A 30 -5.72 4.44 23.02
C ASN A 30 -4.86 5.09 21.92
N ASN A 31 -3.55 4.87 21.97
CA ASN A 31 -2.59 5.48 21.06
C ASN A 31 -2.12 4.53 19.96
N HIS A 32 -2.83 3.43 19.71
CA HIS A 32 -2.47 2.49 18.67
C HIS A 32 -2.65 3.13 17.28
N ARG A 33 -1.73 2.80 16.41
CA ARG A 33 -1.79 3.22 15.00
C ARG A 33 -2.09 2.02 14.13
N ILE A 34 -2.87 2.26 13.10
CA ILE A 34 -3.24 1.26 12.11
C ILE A 34 -2.50 1.58 10.81
N TYR A 35 -1.91 0.56 10.23
CA TYR A 35 -1.27 0.61 8.93
C TYR A 35 -1.99 -0.38 8.01
N THR A 36 -2.25 0.04 6.78
CA THR A 36 -2.82 -0.83 5.75
C THR A 36 -2.05 -0.66 4.46
N VAL A 37 -1.83 -1.76 3.75
CA VAL A 37 -1.15 -1.76 2.45
C VAL A 37 -2.17 -2.10 1.39
N LEU A 38 -2.22 -1.31 0.33
CA LEU A 38 -3.06 -1.49 -0.84
C LEU A 38 -2.18 -1.66 -2.08
N GLY A 39 -2.62 -2.45 -3.04
CA GLY A 39 -2.09 -2.38 -4.40
C GLY A 39 -2.68 -1.20 -5.16
N ASP A 40 -1.97 -0.67 -6.15
CA ASP A 40 -2.51 0.36 -7.05
C ASP A 40 -3.68 -0.16 -7.89
N GLY A 41 -3.61 -1.41 -8.39
CA GLY A 41 -4.74 -2.09 -9.02
C GLY A 41 -5.95 -2.26 -8.09
N GLU A 42 -5.71 -2.48 -6.79
CA GLU A 42 -6.78 -2.52 -5.76
C GLU A 42 -7.52 -1.18 -5.65
N CYS A 43 -6.86 -0.06 -5.96
CA CYS A 43 -7.49 1.26 -5.94
C CYS A 43 -8.54 1.46 -7.06
N GLN A 44 -8.75 0.47 -7.94
CA GLN A 44 -9.90 0.42 -8.85
C GLN A 44 -11.21 0.12 -8.13
N GLU A 45 -11.15 -0.51 -6.94
CA GLU A 45 -12.32 -0.81 -6.13
C GLU A 45 -12.94 0.45 -5.53
N GLY A 46 -14.25 0.65 -5.73
CA GLY A 46 -14.98 1.80 -5.19
C GLY A 46 -14.89 1.90 -3.67
N GLN A 47 -14.83 0.76 -2.99
CA GLN A 47 -14.74 0.67 -1.54
C GLN A 47 -13.46 1.32 -0.97
N VAL A 48 -12.36 1.34 -1.72
CA VAL A 48 -11.14 2.08 -1.31
C VAL A 48 -11.45 3.55 -1.10
N TRP A 49 -12.21 4.15 -2.01
CA TRP A 49 -12.58 5.57 -1.97
C TRP A 49 -13.64 5.87 -0.91
N GLU A 50 -14.60 4.96 -0.73
CA GLU A 50 -15.60 5.06 0.35
C GLU A 50 -14.94 5.00 1.73
N ALA A 51 -14.00 4.07 1.92
CA ALA A 51 -13.24 3.96 3.15
C ALA A 51 -12.35 5.19 3.39
N THR A 52 -11.69 5.70 2.34
CA THR A 52 -10.86 6.92 2.41
C THR A 52 -11.69 8.13 2.79
N MET A 53 -12.88 8.30 2.20
CA MET A 53 -13.83 9.36 2.56
C MET A 53 -14.20 9.29 4.05
N SER A 54 -14.51 8.09 4.54
CA SER A 54 -14.84 7.86 5.94
C SER A 54 -13.66 8.18 6.86
N ALA A 55 -12.44 7.75 6.49
CA ALA A 55 -11.22 8.03 7.26
C ALA A 55 -10.96 9.53 7.40
N ALA A 56 -11.12 10.28 6.31
CA ALA A 56 -10.98 11.73 6.31
C ALA A 56 -12.07 12.41 7.13
N HIS A 57 -13.34 11.99 6.99
CA HIS A 57 -14.48 12.54 7.74
C HIS A 57 -14.26 12.41 9.25
N TYR A 58 -13.84 11.23 9.72
CA TYR A 58 -13.58 10.97 11.14
C TYR A 58 -12.19 11.43 11.59
N LYS A 59 -11.41 12.08 10.71
CA LYS A 59 -10.07 12.60 10.99
C LYS A 59 -9.16 11.55 11.63
N LEU A 60 -9.08 10.38 10.99
CA LEU A 60 -8.32 9.23 11.51
C LEU A 60 -6.81 9.43 11.32
N ASP A 61 -6.22 10.34 12.10
CA ASP A 61 -4.80 10.63 12.09
C ASP A 61 -3.92 9.50 12.68
N ASN A 62 -4.56 8.46 13.19
CA ASN A 62 -3.95 7.19 13.58
C ASN A 62 -4.00 6.12 12.48
N LEU A 63 -4.50 6.44 11.28
CA LEU A 63 -4.49 5.56 10.11
C LEU A 63 -3.43 6.02 9.12
N CYS A 64 -2.57 5.09 8.69
CA CYS A 64 -1.62 5.26 7.60
C CYS A 64 -1.91 4.23 6.52
N ILE A 65 -2.23 4.71 5.33
CA ILE A 65 -2.47 3.91 4.13
C ILE A 65 -1.19 3.93 3.30
N ILE A 66 -0.68 2.77 2.93
CA ILE A 66 0.48 2.64 2.05
C ILE A 66 0.00 2.04 0.74
N VAL A 67 0.25 2.71 -0.37
CA VAL A 67 -0.07 2.20 -1.69
C VAL A 67 1.20 1.67 -2.34
N ASP A 68 1.24 0.36 -2.59
CA ASP A 68 2.26 -0.29 -3.42
C ASP A 68 1.98 0.06 -4.88
N ASN A 69 2.62 1.13 -5.36
CA ASN A 69 2.39 1.71 -6.67
C ASN A 69 3.40 1.17 -7.68
N ASN A 70 3.17 -0.05 -8.13
CA ASN A 70 4.04 -0.76 -9.08
C ASN A 70 3.52 -0.75 -10.53
N ASN A 71 2.35 -0.16 -10.77
CA ASN A 71 1.67 -0.12 -12.07
C ASN A 71 1.27 -1.49 -12.65
N LEU A 72 1.22 -2.54 -11.81
CA LEU A 72 0.86 -3.88 -12.27
C LEU A 72 -0.35 -4.46 -11.54
N GLN A 73 -1.22 -5.08 -12.30
CA GLN A 73 -2.31 -5.93 -11.85
C GLN A 73 -2.29 -7.27 -12.61
N ILE A 74 -3.22 -8.17 -12.31
CA ILE A 74 -3.27 -9.53 -12.90
C ILE A 74 -3.28 -9.48 -14.42
N ASP A 75 -4.03 -8.55 -15.03
CA ASP A 75 -4.28 -8.48 -16.47
C ASP A 75 -3.25 -7.63 -17.24
N GLY A 76 -2.32 -6.96 -16.55
CA GLY A 76 -1.31 -6.10 -17.17
C GLY A 76 -1.01 -4.81 -16.41
N HIS A 77 -0.55 -3.82 -17.13
CA HIS A 77 -0.28 -2.50 -16.55
C HIS A 77 -1.59 -1.77 -16.16
N VAL A 78 -1.62 -1.21 -14.96
CA VAL A 78 -2.81 -0.54 -14.40
C VAL A 78 -3.27 0.63 -15.29
N ASP A 79 -2.33 1.40 -15.83
CA ASP A 79 -2.63 2.54 -16.70
C ASP A 79 -3.18 2.13 -18.08
N GLU A 80 -2.93 0.90 -18.54
CA GLU A 80 -3.47 0.36 -19.78
C GLU A 80 -4.81 -0.36 -19.58
N VAL A 81 -4.95 -1.10 -18.47
CA VAL A 81 -6.16 -1.90 -18.20
C VAL A 81 -7.30 -1.01 -17.69
N MET A 82 -7.07 -0.28 -16.60
CA MET A 82 -8.01 0.68 -16.01
C MET A 82 -7.24 1.66 -15.12
N SER A 83 -6.89 2.81 -15.66
CA SER A 83 -6.05 3.78 -14.97
C SER A 83 -6.69 4.36 -13.70
N VAL A 84 -5.98 4.23 -12.59
CA VAL A 84 -6.33 4.86 -11.31
C VAL A 84 -5.60 6.20 -11.10
N TYR A 85 -4.71 6.53 -11.99
CA TYR A 85 -3.84 7.72 -11.86
C TYR A 85 -4.56 9.04 -12.13
N PRO A 86 -4.09 10.15 -11.55
CA PRO A 86 -3.03 10.25 -10.56
C PRO A 86 -3.54 9.92 -9.15
N LEU A 87 -2.93 8.93 -8.48
CA LEU A 87 -3.37 8.46 -7.15
C LEU A 87 -3.17 9.52 -6.08
N ASP A 88 -2.01 10.19 -6.07
CA ASP A 88 -1.68 11.23 -5.11
C ASP A 88 -2.75 12.34 -5.09
N LYS A 89 -3.12 12.85 -6.26
CA LYS A 89 -4.13 13.92 -6.38
C LYS A 89 -5.53 13.47 -5.98
N LYS A 90 -5.87 12.22 -6.23
CA LYS A 90 -7.15 11.65 -5.79
C LYS A 90 -7.21 11.57 -4.27
N PHE A 91 -6.19 11.02 -3.61
CA PHE A 91 -6.15 10.97 -2.15
C PHE A 91 -6.09 12.36 -1.51
N GLU A 92 -5.35 13.32 -2.10
CA GLU A 92 -5.38 14.72 -1.67
C GLU A 92 -6.80 15.31 -1.73
N ALA A 93 -7.54 15.05 -2.82
CA ALA A 93 -8.92 15.52 -2.99
C ALA A 93 -9.90 14.90 -1.97
N PHE A 94 -9.57 13.73 -1.42
CA PHE A 94 -10.28 13.11 -0.30
C PHE A 94 -9.82 13.63 1.08
N ASN A 95 -9.03 14.72 1.12
CA ASN A 95 -8.50 15.32 2.35
C ASN A 95 -7.58 14.40 3.16
N CYS A 96 -6.76 13.63 2.47
CA CYS A 96 -5.64 12.90 3.08
C CYS A 96 -4.35 13.72 2.99
N HIS A 97 -3.47 13.54 3.97
CA HIS A 97 -2.08 13.95 3.84
C HIS A 97 -1.34 12.94 2.97
N VAL A 98 -0.78 13.37 1.83
CA VAL A 98 -0.16 12.47 0.85
C VAL A 98 1.33 12.68 0.79
N ILE A 99 2.09 11.58 0.83
CA ILE A 99 3.54 11.55 0.73
C ILE A 99 3.93 10.60 -0.41
N ASN A 100 4.65 11.10 -1.41
CA ASN A 100 5.20 10.27 -2.49
C ASN A 100 6.63 9.88 -2.14
N VAL A 101 6.96 8.60 -2.27
CA VAL A 101 8.30 8.06 -1.98
C VAL A 101 8.76 7.04 -3.03
N ASP A 102 10.06 6.84 -3.13
CA ASP A 102 10.62 5.63 -3.71
C ASP A 102 10.44 4.49 -2.67
N GLY A 103 9.63 3.49 -3.03
CA GLY A 103 9.32 2.37 -2.16
C GLY A 103 10.48 1.39 -1.95
N HIS A 104 11.59 1.57 -2.66
CA HIS A 104 12.82 0.81 -2.47
C HIS A 104 13.90 1.60 -1.69
N ASP A 105 13.62 2.87 -1.34
CA ASP A 105 14.49 3.70 -0.51
C ASP A 105 14.01 3.66 0.95
N TYR A 106 14.75 2.93 1.79
CA TYR A 106 14.41 2.77 3.21
C TYR A 106 14.47 4.08 4.01
N ASP A 107 15.30 5.03 3.62
CA ASP A 107 15.39 6.31 4.33
C ASP A 107 14.17 7.19 4.00
N GLN A 108 13.71 7.20 2.75
CA GLN A 108 12.44 7.85 2.38
C GLN A 108 11.24 7.20 3.09
N LEU A 109 11.18 5.86 3.13
CA LEU A 109 10.11 5.15 3.84
C LEU A 109 10.10 5.47 5.34
N ARG A 110 11.27 5.50 5.99
CA ARG A 110 11.39 5.88 7.41
C ARG A 110 10.95 7.32 7.66
N ALA A 111 11.34 8.24 6.79
CA ALA A 111 10.96 9.64 6.87
C ALA A 111 9.43 9.80 6.73
N ALA A 112 8.83 9.15 5.72
CA ALA A 112 7.39 9.18 5.48
C ALA A 112 6.59 8.58 6.66
N LEU A 113 7.03 7.45 7.22
CA LEU A 113 6.41 6.85 8.38
C LEU A 113 6.53 7.72 9.64
N LYS A 114 7.63 8.47 9.78
CA LYS A 114 7.78 9.46 10.85
C LYS A 114 6.81 10.62 10.65
N GLU A 115 6.75 11.19 9.45
CA GLU A 115 5.84 12.28 9.09
C GLU A 115 4.38 11.88 9.29
N ALA A 116 4.00 10.65 8.90
CA ALA A 116 2.67 10.10 9.15
C ALA A 116 2.31 10.05 10.64
N ARG A 117 3.26 9.80 11.53
CA ARG A 117 3.01 9.81 12.99
C ARG A 117 2.82 11.24 13.54
N GLU A 118 3.47 12.20 12.93
CA GLU A 118 3.43 13.62 13.33
C GLU A 118 2.20 14.33 12.76
N THR A 119 1.65 13.87 11.62
CA THR A 119 0.43 14.40 11.00
C THR A 119 -0.78 14.21 11.91
N LYS A 120 -1.56 15.28 12.09
CA LYS A 120 -2.74 15.30 12.95
C LYS A 120 -3.98 15.78 12.20
N GLY A 121 -5.14 15.25 12.63
CA GLY A 121 -6.44 15.67 12.13
C GLY A 121 -6.83 15.13 10.76
N MET A 122 -6.01 14.30 10.13
CA MET A 122 -6.33 13.64 8.85
C MET A 122 -5.53 12.34 8.68
N PRO A 123 -6.03 11.37 7.91
CA PRO A 123 -5.27 10.16 7.59
C PRO A 123 -4.09 10.48 6.67
N THR A 124 -3.03 9.68 6.76
CA THR A 124 -1.87 9.79 5.86
C THR A 124 -1.89 8.68 4.83
N VAL A 125 -1.57 9.03 3.58
CA VAL A 125 -1.37 8.10 2.47
C VAL A 125 0.07 8.21 1.98
N ILE A 126 0.80 7.11 2.00
CA ILE A 126 2.14 7.02 1.41
C ILE A 126 1.98 6.31 0.05
N VAL A 127 2.21 7.03 -1.04
CA VAL A 127 2.26 6.44 -2.37
C VAL A 127 3.70 6.03 -2.64
N ALA A 128 3.97 4.74 -2.48
CA ALA A 128 5.29 4.16 -2.62
C ALA A 128 5.48 3.62 -4.05
N LYS A 129 6.29 4.30 -4.85
CA LYS A 129 6.64 3.80 -6.18
C LYS A 129 7.57 2.62 -6.05
N THR A 130 7.16 1.48 -6.59
CA THR A 130 7.89 0.23 -6.50
C THR A 130 8.05 -0.43 -7.86
N ILE A 131 8.86 -1.47 -7.91
CA ILE A 131 8.98 -2.40 -9.03
C ILE A 131 8.62 -3.77 -8.49
N LYS A 132 7.57 -4.39 -9.06
CA LYS A 132 7.19 -5.76 -8.72
C LYS A 132 8.36 -6.70 -9.02
N GLY A 133 8.73 -7.57 -8.05
CA GLY A 133 9.82 -8.53 -8.22
C GLY A 133 11.22 -7.92 -8.15
N LYS A 134 11.39 -6.71 -7.61
CA LYS A 134 12.67 -5.99 -7.49
C LYS A 134 13.80 -6.88 -6.95
N GLY A 135 14.96 -6.82 -7.63
CA GLY A 135 16.16 -7.59 -7.30
C GLY A 135 16.23 -8.96 -7.97
N VAL A 136 15.17 -9.40 -8.69
CA VAL A 136 15.18 -10.67 -9.43
C VAL A 136 14.86 -10.40 -10.89
N SER A 137 15.88 -10.49 -11.75
CA SER A 137 15.84 -10.03 -13.14
C SER A 137 14.68 -10.59 -13.99
N PHE A 138 14.31 -11.85 -13.77
CA PHE A 138 13.21 -12.50 -14.50
C PHE A 138 11.83 -12.27 -13.87
N MET A 139 11.76 -11.60 -12.71
CA MET A 139 10.51 -11.25 -12.02
C MET A 139 10.19 -9.76 -12.12
N GLU A 140 11.20 -8.90 -12.29
CA GLU A 140 10.99 -7.45 -12.32
C GLU A 140 9.99 -7.06 -13.42
N ASP A 141 9.01 -6.26 -13.04
CA ASP A 141 7.96 -5.71 -13.92
C ASP A 141 7.17 -6.77 -14.71
N GLN A 142 6.97 -7.95 -14.09
CA GLN A 142 6.26 -9.08 -14.72
C GLN A 142 4.99 -9.42 -13.93
N GLN A 143 3.80 -9.12 -14.50
CA GLN A 143 2.51 -9.45 -13.89
C GLN A 143 2.30 -10.96 -13.69
N GLY A 144 2.92 -11.80 -14.54
CA GLY A 144 2.80 -13.26 -14.47
C GLY A 144 3.26 -13.88 -13.14
N TRP A 145 4.01 -13.14 -12.34
CA TRP A 145 4.41 -13.57 -11.00
C TRP A 145 3.40 -13.24 -9.90
N HIS A 146 2.23 -12.73 -10.27
CA HIS A 146 1.16 -12.52 -9.30
C HIS A 146 0.52 -13.85 -8.92
N GLY A 147 0.78 -14.31 -7.69
CA GLY A 147 0.23 -15.57 -7.17
C GLY A 147 0.88 -16.85 -7.70
N VAL A 148 2.04 -16.76 -8.33
CA VAL A 148 2.83 -17.92 -8.80
C VAL A 148 4.09 -18.05 -7.96
N ALA A 149 4.35 -19.26 -7.45
CA ALA A 149 5.59 -19.56 -6.75
C ALA A 149 6.70 -19.96 -7.73
N PRO A 150 7.95 -19.56 -7.52
CA PRO A 150 9.08 -20.06 -8.32
C PRO A 150 9.26 -21.56 -8.14
N ASN A 151 9.66 -22.26 -9.20
CA ASN A 151 10.16 -23.62 -9.10
C ASN A 151 11.58 -23.64 -8.50
N GLU A 152 12.16 -24.84 -8.25
CA GLU A 152 13.45 -24.99 -7.59
C GLU A 152 14.59 -24.30 -8.33
N GLU A 153 14.64 -24.41 -9.67
CA GLU A 153 15.65 -23.75 -10.50
C GLU A 153 15.54 -22.22 -10.42
N GLN A 154 14.33 -21.71 -10.55
CA GLN A 154 14.02 -20.28 -10.43
C GLN A 154 14.33 -19.74 -9.00
N TYR A 155 14.04 -20.54 -7.98
CA TYR A 155 14.38 -20.17 -6.60
C TYR A 155 15.88 -20.00 -6.43
N HIS A 156 16.68 -20.97 -6.90
CA HIS A 156 18.14 -20.87 -6.80
C HIS A 156 18.71 -19.72 -7.65
N ALA A 157 18.14 -19.44 -8.80
CA ALA A 157 18.54 -18.31 -9.64
C ALA A 157 18.24 -16.96 -8.92
N ALA A 158 17.04 -16.82 -8.37
CA ALA A 158 16.64 -15.62 -7.62
C ALA A 158 17.53 -15.39 -6.39
N MET A 159 17.80 -16.45 -5.60
CA MET A 159 18.67 -16.34 -4.41
C MET A 159 20.07 -15.91 -4.78
N LYS A 160 20.61 -16.40 -5.89
CA LYS A 160 21.95 -16.01 -6.37
C LYS A 160 22.00 -14.52 -6.77
N GLU A 161 20.93 -13.97 -7.35
CA GLU A 161 20.87 -12.55 -7.68
C GLU A 161 20.79 -11.69 -6.42
N LEU A 162 19.90 -12.06 -5.47
CA LEU A 162 19.70 -11.32 -4.21
C LEU A 162 20.90 -11.37 -3.25
N GLU A 163 21.75 -12.40 -3.32
CA GLU A 163 22.98 -12.50 -2.52
C GLU A 163 24.16 -11.73 -3.14
N ALA A 164 24.04 -11.29 -4.39
CA ALA A 164 25.09 -10.57 -5.10
C ALA A 164 24.97 -9.04 -4.96
N GLU A 165 23.84 -8.52 -4.44
CA GLU A 165 23.64 -7.12 -4.09
C GLU A 165 24.17 -6.81 -2.68
#